data_8f85d0a08ccfd56b5f0c4250e03b06f6
#
_entry.id   8f85d0a08ccfd56b5f0c4250e03b06f6
#
_cell.length_a   1.000
_cell.length_b   1.000
_cell.length_c   1.000
_cell.angle_alpha   90.00
_cell.angle_beta   90.00
_cell.angle_gamma   90.00
#
_symmetry.space_group_name_H-M   'P 1'
#
loop_
_entity.id
_entity.type
_entity.pdbx_description
1 polymer ?
#
loop_
_entity_poly.entity_id
_entity_poly.type
_entity_poly.pdbx_seq_one_letter_code
_entity_poly.pdbx_strand_id
1 'polypeptide(L)'
;MKTDPGPVSIEERHRTLLILWFSICMSLTIMYFAFIYLATVTPAPNPKLTLLLNTVGLIPVAASFLIKQILLGKAVTAQQVQQVHSAYVVSFALCEVPGLLALLDYRLTGSKYYYVGFAIGGIGLLLHLPRKQHLVDASSPGI
;
A
#
# COMPACT_ATOMS: atom_id res chain seq x y z
N MET A 1 -28.36 -12.11 25.44
CA MET A 1 -28.46 -10.68 25.12
C MET A 1 -27.22 -10.31 24.28
N LYS A 2 -27.34 -10.25 22.94
CA LYS A 2 -26.26 -9.69 22.08
C LYS A 2 -26.32 -8.19 22.25
N THR A 3 -25.38 -7.61 22.98
CA THR A 3 -25.14 -6.17 22.94
C THR A 3 -24.72 -5.82 21.53
N ASP A 4 -25.58 -5.15 20.78
CA ASP A 4 -25.23 -4.55 19.49
C ASP A 4 -24.03 -3.61 19.73
N PRO A 5 -22.88 -3.85 19.11
CA PRO A 5 -21.76 -2.92 19.26
C PRO A 5 -22.19 -1.60 18.61
N GLY A 6 -22.31 -0.57 19.42
CA GLY A 6 -22.67 0.77 18.96
C GLY A 6 -21.77 1.22 17.80
N PRO A 7 -22.14 2.25 17.06
CA PRO A 7 -21.39 2.71 15.88
C PRO A 7 -19.94 3.01 16.24
N VAL A 8 -19.00 2.32 15.60
CA VAL A 8 -17.55 2.50 15.78
C VAL A 8 -17.19 3.97 15.53
N SER A 9 -16.53 4.61 16.48
CA SER A 9 -16.18 6.03 16.41
C SER A 9 -15.18 6.30 15.25
N ILE A 10 -15.22 7.53 14.71
CA ILE A 10 -14.26 7.98 13.67
C ILE A 10 -12.81 7.83 14.16
N GLU A 11 -12.58 8.12 15.45
CA GLU A 11 -11.28 8.01 16.10
C GLU A 11 -10.74 6.57 16.05
N GLU A 12 -11.59 5.61 16.39
CA GLU A 12 -11.26 4.19 16.40
C GLU A 12 -10.98 3.67 14.99
N ARG A 13 -11.76 4.10 14.00
CA ARG A 13 -11.53 3.78 12.57
C ARG A 13 -10.22 4.36 12.05
N HIS A 14 -9.90 5.61 12.41
CA HIS A 14 -8.64 6.23 12.05
C HIS A 14 -7.45 5.50 12.67
N ARG A 15 -7.55 5.14 13.96
CA ARG A 15 -6.53 4.33 14.64
C ARG A 15 -6.31 2.98 13.97
N THR A 16 -7.39 2.30 13.57
CA THR A 16 -7.31 1.02 12.84
C THR A 16 -6.57 1.18 11.51
N LEU A 17 -6.86 2.25 10.76
CA LEU A 17 -6.15 2.53 9.49
C LEU A 17 -4.67 2.82 9.71
N LEU A 18 -4.30 3.53 10.78
CA LEU A 18 -2.90 3.80 11.13
C LEU A 18 -2.16 2.52 11.52
N ILE A 19 -2.79 1.64 12.31
CA ILE A 19 -2.22 0.33 12.67
C ILE A 19 -2.00 -0.51 11.41
N LEU A 20 -2.98 -0.55 10.51
CA LEU A 20 -2.87 -1.30 9.26
C LEU A 20 -1.75 -0.73 8.39
N TRP A 21 -1.69 0.58 8.22
CA TRP A 21 -0.63 1.26 7.47
C TRP A 21 0.76 0.93 8.03
N PHE A 22 0.92 1.04 9.35
CA PHE A 22 2.17 0.72 10.02
C PHE A 22 2.55 -0.77 9.85
N SER A 23 1.59 -1.68 9.96
CA SER A 23 1.81 -3.11 9.78
C SER A 23 2.32 -3.43 8.37
N ILE A 24 1.76 -2.77 7.35
CA ILE A 24 2.20 -2.94 5.96
C ILE A 24 3.59 -2.36 5.73
N CYS A 25 3.90 -1.19 6.31
CA CYS A 25 5.26 -0.63 6.27
C CYS A 25 6.28 -1.58 6.93
N MET A 26 5.92 -2.17 8.07
CA MET A 26 6.76 -3.15 8.75
C MET A 26 6.93 -4.43 7.94
N SER A 27 5.85 -4.93 7.32
CA SER A 27 5.90 -6.09 6.43
C SER A 27 6.89 -5.88 5.28
N LEU A 28 6.80 -4.74 4.59
CA LEU A 28 7.70 -4.38 3.49
C LEU A 28 9.16 -4.31 3.97
N THR A 29 9.38 -3.73 5.14
CA THR A 29 10.72 -3.60 5.75
C THR A 29 11.30 -4.96 6.14
N ILE A 30 10.50 -5.81 6.79
CA ILE A 30 10.90 -7.17 7.17
C ILE A 30 11.23 -7.98 5.91
N MET A 31 10.39 -7.88 4.88
CA MET A 31 10.59 -8.56 3.61
C MET A 31 11.89 -8.14 2.93
N TYR A 32 12.21 -6.85 2.94
CA TYR A 32 13.48 -6.32 2.45
C TYR A 32 14.69 -6.92 3.17
N PHE A 33 14.70 -6.89 4.50
CA PHE A 33 15.80 -7.42 5.29
C PHE A 33 15.91 -8.94 5.23
N ALA A 34 14.79 -9.65 5.35
CA ALA A 34 14.80 -11.11 5.25
C ALA A 34 15.40 -11.58 3.92
N PHE A 35 15.12 -10.86 2.85
CA PHE A 35 15.62 -11.20 1.53
C PHE A 35 17.12 -10.98 1.39
N ILE A 36 17.67 -9.90 1.95
CA ILE A 36 19.12 -9.64 1.97
C ILE A 36 19.87 -10.77 2.68
N TYR A 37 19.31 -11.28 3.79
CA TYR A 37 19.99 -12.28 4.61
C TYR A 37 19.79 -13.72 4.15
N LEU A 38 18.66 -14.04 3.51
CA LEU A 38 18.27 -15.42 3.21
C LEU A 38 18.50 -15.81 1.74
N ALA A 39 18.67 -14.87 0.84
CA ALA A 39 18.74 -15.14 -0.59
C ALA A 39 20.18 -15.40 -1.05
N THR A 40 20.55 -16.65 -1.19
CA THR A 40 21.71 -17.08 -1.97
C THR A 40 21.27 -17.29 -3.43
N VAL A 41 21.64 -16.39 -4.31
CA VAL A 41 21.31 -16.49 -5.73
C VAL A 41 22.59 -16.50 -6.56
N THR A 42 22.72 -17.45 -7.47
CA THR A 42 23.71 -17.41 -8.56
C THR A 42 23.05 -16.76 -9.77
N PRO A 43 23.26 -15.50 -10.00
CA PRO A 43 22.45 -14.76 -10.97
C PRO A 43 23.03 -14.80 -12.38
N ALA A 44 22.13 -14.81 -13.37
CA ALA A 44 22.44 -14.40 -14.73
C ALA A 44 21.98 -12.93 -14.89
N PRO A 45 22.90 -11.95 -14.89
CA PRO A 45 22.53 -10.54 -14.98
C PRO A 45 21.73 -10.24 -16.25
N ASN A 46 20.53 -9.69 -16.09
CA ASN A 46 19.71 -9.24 -17.21
C ASN A 46 19.20 -7.83 -16.96
N PRO A 47 19.98 -6.79 -17.36
CA PRO A 47 19.63 -5.40 -17.07
C PRO A 47 18.32 -4.96 -17.74
N LYS A 48 17.93 -5.57 -18.88
CA LYS A 48 16.67 -5.27 -19.55
C LYS A 48 15.46 -5.73 -18.71
N LEU A 49 15.56 -6.94 -18.14
CA LEU A 49 14.51 -7.48 -17.27
C LEU A 49 14.39 -6.65 -15.97
N THR A 50 15.52 -6.29 -15.35
CA THR A 50 15.56 -5.41 -14.17
C THR A 50 14.88 -4.06 -14.45
N LEU A 51 15.21 -3.42 -15.56
CA LEU A 51 14.59 -2.16 -15.95
C LEU A 51 13.10 -2.32 -16.19
N LEU A 52 12.69 -3.38 -16.88
CA LEU A 52 11.28 -3.68 -17.14
C LEU A 52 10.49 -3.85 -15.83
N LEU A 53 10.97 -4.69 -14.91
CA LEU A 53 10.27 -4.97 -13.65
C LEU A 53 10.16 -3.71 -12.77
N ASN A 54 11.21 -2.90 -12.68
CA ASN A 54 11.16 -1.64 -11.95
C ASN A 54 10.20 -0.63 -12.59
N THR A 55 10.17 -0.54 -13.93
CA THR A 55 9.25 0.35 -14.65
C THR A 55 7.79 -0.11 -14.48
N VAL A 56 7.53 -1.41 -14.62
CA VAL A 56 6.19 -1.99 -14.40
C VAL A 56 5.75 -1.77 -12.95
N GLY A 57 6.67 -1.80 -11.98
CA GLY A 57 6.38 -1.52 -10.57
C GLY A 57 5.86 -0.10 -10.29
N LEU A 58 6.13 0.88 -11.14
CA LEU A 58 5.58 2.23 -11.01
C LEU A 58 4.09 2.29 -11.31
N ILE A 59 3.59 1.42 -12.19
CA ILE A 59 2.19 1.44 -12.64
C ILE A 59 1.20 1.26 -11.48
N PRO A 60 1.32 0.22 -10.61
CA PRO A 60 0.39 0.05 -9.50
C PRO A 60 0.46 1.19 -8.48
N VAL A 61 1.64 1.79 -8.26
CA VAL A 61 1.76 2.97 -7.39
C VAL A 61 1.03 4.16 -7.99
N ALA A 62 1.21 4.46 -9.27
CA ALA A 62 0.47 5.52 -9.94
C ALA A 62 -1.05 5.25 -9.92
N ALA A 63 -1.45 4.01 -10.22
CA ALA A 63 -2.85 3.59 -10.17
C ALA A 63 -3.45 3.72 -8.76
N SER A 64 -2.68 3.49 -7.70
CA SER A 64 -3.16 3.59 -6.32
C SER A 64 -3.67 4.99 -5.97
N PHE A 65 -3.06 6.04 -6.51
CA PHE A 65 -3.52 7.43 -6.30
C PHE A 65 -4.87 7.67 -6.98
N LEU A 66 -5.02 7.22 -8.22
CA LEU A 66 -6.29 7.37 -8.98
C LEU A 66 -7.41 6.56 -8.32
N ILE A 67 -7.17 5.31 -8.00
CA ILE A 67 -8.14 4.43 -7.36
C ILE A 67 -8.55 4.97 -6.01
N LYS A 68 -7.60 5.44 -5.18
CA LYS A 68 -7.89 6.08 -3.90
C LYS A 68 -8.81 7.29 -4.07
N GLN A 69 -8.51 8.18 -5.00
CA GLN A 69 -9.35 9.38 -5.24
C GLN A 69 -10.77 9.00 -5.67
N ILE A 70 -10.92 8.04 -6.58
CA ILE A 70 -12.21 7.55 -7.05
C ILE A 70 -13.01 6.94 -5.90
N LEU A 71 -12.39 6.08 -5.09
CA LEU A 71 -13.05 5.41 -3.98
C LEU A 71 -13.42 6.38 -2.86
N LEU A 72 -12.54 7.34 -2.54
CA LEU A 72 -12.86 8.38 -1.57
C LEU A 72 -14.00 9.29 -2.03
N GLY A 73 -14.02 9.67 -3.31
CA GLY A 73 -15.14 10.43 -3.89
C GLY A 73 -16.47 9.67 -3.76
N LYS A 74 -16.48 8.38 -4.08
CA LYS A 74 -17.66 7.52 -3.89
C LYS A 74 -18.06 7.41 -2.42
N ALA A 75 -17.10 7.28 -1.50
CA ALA A 75 -17.35 7.19 -0.07
C ALA A 75 -18.06 8.44 0.47
N VAL A 76 -17.63 9.61 0.05
CA VAL A 76 -18.25 10.89 0.42
C VAL A 76 -19.65 11.01 -0.16
N THR A 77 -19.83 10.72 -1.47
CA THR A 77 -21.15 10.82 -2.13
C THR A 77 -22.16 9.84 -1.54
N ALA A 78 -21.70 8.61 -1.19
CA ALA A 78 -22.57 7.59 -0.62
C ALA A 78 -22.69 7.67 0.91
N GLN A 79 -21.96 8.60 1.56
CA GLN A 79 -21.87 8.72 3.03
C GLN A 79 -21.49 7.39 3.71
N GLN A 80 -20.56 6.64 3.10
CA GLN A 80 -20.16 5.32 3.55
C GLN A 80 -18.72 5.30 4.05
N VAL A 81 -18.53 5.51 5.34
CA VAL A 81 -17.21 5.49 6.02
C VAL A 81 -16.46 4.16 5.76
N GLN A 82 -17.17 3.06 5.56
CA GLN A 82 -16.56 1.77 5.24
C GLN A 82 -15.82 1.78 3.89
N GLN A 83 -16.26 2.55 2.91
CA GLN A 83 -15.59 2.68 1.62
C GLN A 83 -14.26 3.45 1.75
N VAL A 84 -14.13 4.35 2.72
CA VAL A 84 -12.85 5.02 3.03
C VAL A 84 -11.81 3.98 3.44
N HIS A 85 -12.20 3.03 4.31
CA HIS A 85 -11.30 1.94 4.72
C HIS A 85 -10.83 1.11 3.51
N SER A 86 -11.77 0.70 2.64
CA SER A 86 -11.45 -0.05 1.42
C SER A 86 -10.52 0.73 0.48
N ALA A 87 -10.71 2.04 0.35
CA ALA A 87 -9.86 2.91 -0.47
C ALA A 87 -8.40 2.86 -0.01
N TYR A 88 -8.16 2.92 1.30
CA TYR A 88 -6.82 2.83 1.87
C TYR A 88 -6.21 1.43 1.73
N VAL A 89 -6.96 0.37 2.05
CA VAL A 89 -6.49 -1.01 1.94
C VAL A 89 -6.03 -1.34 0.52
N VAL A 90 -6.85 -1.00 -0.48
CA VAL A 90 -6.49 -1.21 -1.90
C VAL A 90 -5.25 -0.41 -2.28
N SER A 91 -5.15 0.85 -1.83
CA SER A 91 -3.97 1.69 -2.13
C SER A 91 -2.70 1.12 -1.52
N PHE A 92 -2.76 0.62 -0.29
CA PHE A 92 -1.62 -0.01 0.37
C PHE A 92 -1.18 -1.27 -0.35
N ALA A 93 -2.12 -2.16 -0.72
CA ALA A 93 -1.83 -3.37 -1.47
C ALA A 93 -1.14 -3.07 -2.81
N LEU A 94 -1.58 -2.03 -3.52
CA LEU A 94 -0.94 -1.60 -4.77
C LEU A 94 0.48 -1.06 -4.54
N CYS A 95 0.75 -0.42 -3.41
CA CYS A 95 2.09 0.06 -3.07
C CYS A 95 3.07 -1.07 -2.66
N GLU A 96 2.58 -2.25 -2.29
CA GLU A 96 3.44 -3.42 -2.03
C GLU A 96 3.94 -4.10 -3.31
N VAL A 97 3.22 -3.97 -4.42
CA VAL A 97 3.54 -4.64 -5.69
C VAL A 97 4.98 -4.36 -6.18
N PRO A 98 5.50 -3.11 -6.16
CA PRO A 98 6.89 -2.85 -6.54
C PRO A 98 7.90 -3.65 -5.70
N GLY A 99 7.66 -3.80 -4.41
CA GLY A 99 8.50 -4.62 -3.53
C GLY A 99 8.50 -6.09 -3.93
N LEU A 100 7.35 -6.65 -4.26
CA LEU A 100 7.22 -8.03 -4.75
C LEU A 100 7.94 -8.21 -6.10
N LEU A 101 7.80 -7.26 -7.03
CA LEU A 101 8.51 -7.28 -8.31
C LEU A 101 10.02 -7.15 -8.12
N ALA A 102 10.48 -6.37 -7.13
CA ALA A 102 11.88 -6.26 -6.78
C ALA A 102 12.45 -7.59 -6.26
N LEU A 103 11.68 -8.35 -5.46
CA LEU A 103 12.08 -9.69 -5.04
C LEU A 103 12.19 -10.64 -6.24
N LEU A 104 11.22 -10.57 -7.15
CA LEU A 104 11.22 -11.37 -8.37
C LEU A 104 12.44 -11.02 -9.24
N ASP A 105 12.74 -9.72 -9.41
CA ASP A 105 13.92 -9.25 -10.14
C ASP A 105 15.20 -9.84 -9.54
N TYR A 106 15.39 -9.70 -8.24
CA TYR A 106 16.56 -10.25 -7.56
C TYR A 106 16.68 -11.76 -7.76
N ARG A 107 15.60 -12.51 -7.66
CA ARG A 107 15.58 -13.97 -7.85
C ARG A 107 15.95 -14.40 -9.26
N LEU A 108 15.51 -13.66 -10.26
CA LEU A 108 15.70 -13.99 -11.67
C LEU A 108 17.03 -13.48 -12.23
N THR A 109 17.51 -12.34 -11.74
CA THR A 109 18.66 -11.63 -12.34
C THR A 109 19.84 -11.43 -11.39
N GLY A 110 19.61 -11.62 -10.07
CA GLY A 110 20.59 -11.25 -9.03
C GLY A 110 20.92 -9.77 -9.01
N SER A 111 20.03 -8.94 -9.55
CA SER A 111 20.24 -7.51 -9.69
C SER A 111 20.46 -6.85 -8.34
N LYS A 112 21.50 -6.02 -8.23
CA LYS A 112 21.73 -5.19 -7.05
C LYS A 112 20.69 -4.06 -6.90
N TYR A 113 19.91 -3.78 -7.94
CA TYR A 113 18.93 -2.68 -7.97
C TYR A 113 17.55 -3.05 -7.41
N TYR A 114 17.39 -4.23 -6.79
CA TYR A 114 16.13 -4.64 -6.15
C TYR A 114 15.63 -3.62 -5.10
N TYR A 115 16.53 -2.89 -4.42
CA TYR A 115 16.15 -1.86 -3.46
C TYR A 115 15.31 -0.72 -4.07
N VAL A 116 15.40 -0.50 -5.39
CA VAL A 116 14.63 0.54 -6.08
C VAL A 116 13.14 0.25 -5.98
N GLY A 117 12.70 -0.99 -6.22
CA GLY A 117 11.30 -1.37 -6.09
C GLY A 117 10.77 -1.20 -4.66
N PHE A 118 11.58 -1.55 -3.65
CA PHE A 118 11.22 -1.31 -2.25
C PHE A 118 11.13 0.18 -1.93
N ALA A 119 12.04 1.01 -2.46
CA ALA A 119 11.98 2.46 -2.28
C ALA A 119 10.72 3.06 -2.93
N ILE A 120 10.36 2.62 -4.14
CA ILE A 120 9.13 3.04 -4.83
C ILE A 120 7.89 2.67 -3.99
N GLY A 121 7.79 1.43 -3.51
CA GLY A 121 6.70 0.98 -2.65
C GLY A 121 6.62 1.74 -1.33
N GLY A 122 7.76 1.93 -0.66
CA GLY A 122 7.86 2.68 0.59
C GLY A 122 7.45 4.14 0.44
N ILE A 123 7.91 4.82 -0.61
CA ILE A 123 7.48 6.20 -0.91
C ILE A 123 5.97 6.24 -1.20
N GLY A 124 5.45 5.28 -1.97
CA GLY A 124 4.03 5.14 -2.22
C GLY A 124 3.23 5.03 -0.91
N LEU A 125 3.65 4.17 0.02
CA LEU A 125 3.00 4.01 1.33
C LEU A 125 3.07 5.29 2.16
N LEU A 126 4.20 5.99 2.19
CA LEU A 126 4.33 7.26 2.91
C LEU A 126 3.37 8.33 2.39
N LEU A 127 3.20 8.42 1.06
CA LEU A 127 2.25 9.35 0.44
C LEU A 127 0.78 8.96 0.67
N HIS A 128 0.53 7.71 1.07
CA HIS A 128 -0.82 7.21 1.40
C HIS A 128 -1.12 7.24 2.91
N LEU A 129 -0.38 7.99 3.71
CA LEU A 129 -0.65 8.13 5.15
C LEU A 129 -2.14 8.43 5.41
N PRO A 130 -2.82 7.63 6.27
CA PRO A 130 -4.23 7.82 6.57
C PRO A 130 -4.54 9.18 7.18
N ARG A 131 -5.48 9.91 6.59
CA ARG A 131 -5.94 11.21 7.08
C ARG A 131 -7.32 11.09 7.70
N LYS A 132 -7.47 11.54 8.93
CA LYS A 132 -8.74 11.56 9.65
C LYS A 132 -9.83 12.31 8.89
N GLN A 133 -9.45 13.37 8.15
CA GLN A 133 -10.36 14.20 7.38
C GLN A 133 -11.23 13.39 6.40
N HIS A 134 -10.67 12.40 5.72
CA HIS A 134 -11.43 11.56 4.78
C HIS A 134 -12.57 10.77 5.45
N LEU A 135 -12.38 10.38 6.72
CA LEU A 135 -13.43 9.72 7.51
C LEU A 135 -14.52 10.70 7.93
N VAL A 136 -14.13 11.93 8.29
CA VAL A 136 -15.04 13.00 8.66
C VAL A 136 -15.89 13.40 7.45
N ASP A 137 -15.27 13.64 6.28
CA ASP A 137 -15.96 14.03 5.06
C ASP A 137 -16.98 12.97 4.61
N ALA A 138 -16.66 11.66 4.79
CA ALA A 138 -17.57 10.57 4.45
C ALA A 138 -18.66 10.33 5.52
N SER A 139 -18.56 10.95 6.70
CA SER A 139 -19.55 10.83 7.79
C SER A 139 -20.49 12.01 7.88
N SER A 140 -20.12 13.17 7.30
CA SER A 140 -20.92 14.38 7.34
C SER A 140 -21.99 14.36 6.25
N PRO A 141 -23.27 14.66 6.56
CA PRO A 141 -24.25 14.93 5.52
C PRO A 141 -23.75 16.13 4.70
N GLY A 142 -23.66 15.93 3.39
CA GLY A 142 -23.27 17.01 2.47
C GLY A 142 -24.18 18.22 2.67
N ILE A 143 -23.55 19.36 2.97
CA ILE A 143 -24.22 20.66 3.02
C ILE A 143 -24.58 21.08 1.59
#